data_ceae908674043b217ea847eeb5ffd738
#
_entry.id   ceae908674043b217ea847eeb5ffd738
#
_cell.length_a   1.000
_cell.length_b   1.000
_cell.length_c   1.000
_cell.angle_alpha   90.00
_cell.angle_beta   90.00
_cell.angle_gamma   90.00
#
_symmetry.space_group_name_H-M   'P 1'
#
loop_
_entity.id
_entity.type
_entity.pdbx_description
1 polymer ?
#
loop_
_entity_poly.entity_id
_entity_poly.type
_entity_poly.pdbx_seq_one_letter_code
_entity_poly.pdbx_strand_id
1 'polypeptide(L)'
;MGNIPLWLCIPFAGLLLCIAIFPLVKGEWWDKNKGWAVLIWSLLFIIPFAVKYGAGETAETVLECIVNDYLSFIVLLFGLFCVSGNINLEGDFVGSPRMNTGLLAIGTLLSSCIGTTGASMLLVRPMIQMNSWRRNKSHIMVFFIFLISNMGGCLTPIGDPPLLMGFMRGVPFTWSLRLFPVLIFNMVILLTVFYFIDRRAYRRDIALGMRPDISRPTT
;
A
#
# COMPACT_ATOMS: atom_id res chain seq x y z
N MET A 1 8.01 32.09 5.07
CA MET A 1 7.18 31.46 6.09
C MET A 1 7.85 31.58 7.44
N GLY A 2 7.23 32.31 8.39
CA GLY A 2 7.72 32.38 9.77
C GLY A 2 7.64 31.01 10.44
N ASN A 3 8.45 30.80 11.50
CA ASN A 3 8.48 29.54 12.24
C ASN A 3 7.07 29.17 12.72
N ILE A 4 6.51 28.10 12.13
CA ILE A 4 5.24 27.53 12.55
C ILE A 4 5.44 26.93 13.95
N PRO A 5 4.69 27.34 14.98
CA PRO A 5 4.88 26.82 16.32
C PRO A 5 4.47 25.36 16.42
N LEU A 6 5.26 24.58 17.15
CA LEU A 6 5.09 23.12 17.29
C LEU A 6 3.70 22.71 17.82
N TRP A 7 3.00 23.56 18.58
CA TRP A 7 1.65 23.24 19.06
C TRP A 7 0.61 23.12 17.94
N LEU A 8 0.83 23.75 16.78
CA LEU A 8 -0.01 23.56 15.58
C LEU A 8 0.12 22.16 14.96
N CYS A 9 1.12 21.37 15.35
CA CYS A 9 1.22 19.96 14.95
C CYS A 9 0.30 19.03 15.77
N ILE A 10 -0.25 19.49 16.91
CA ILE A 10 -1.12 18.69 17.78
C ILE A 10 -2.35 18.15 17.05
N PRO A 11 -3.11 18.94 16.27
CA PRO A 11 -4.25 18.43 15.52
C PRO A 11 -3.88 17.31 14.53
N PHE A 12 -2.73 17.42 13.87
CA PHE A 12 -2.23 16.38 12.97
C PHE A 12 -1.88 15.08 13.73
N ALA A 13 -1.15 15.19 14.83
CA ALA A 13 -0.84 14.05 15.69
C ALA A 13 -2.11 13.38 16.26
N GLY A 14 -3.10 14.18 16.65
CA GLY A 14 -4.40 13.69 17.12
C GLY A 14 -5.16 12.94 16.02
N LEU A 15 -5.18 13.46 14.80
CA LEU A 15 -5.79 12.78 13.66
C LEU A 15 -5.11 11.42 13.38
N LEU A 16 -3.77 11.39 13.39
CA LEU A 16 -3.02 10.13 13.19
C LEU A 16 -3.35 9.10 14.27
N LEU A 17 -3.42 9.50 15.53
CA LEU A 17 -3.82 8.62 16.63
C LEU A 17 -5.27 8.12 16.46
N CYS A 18 -6.19 8.97 16.00
CA CYS A 18 -7.56 8.56 15.70
C CYS A 18 -7.58 7.48 14.61
N ILE A 19 -6.83 7.67 13.51
CA ILE A 19 -6.74 6.72 12.39
C ILE A 19 -6.12 5.39 12.85
N ALA A 20 -5.16 5.42 13.76
CA ALA A 20 -4.50 4.22 14.26
C ALA A 20 -5.36 3.43 15.26
N ILE A 21 -6.08 4.11 16.16
CA ILE A 21 -6.74 3.48 17.31
C ILE A 21 -8.20 3.14 17.02
N PHE A 22 -8.98 4.05 16.42
CA PHE A 22 -10.43 3.86 16.28
C PHE A 22 -10.82 2.65 15.40
N PRO A 23 -10.17 2.35 14.27
CA PRO A 23 -10.49 1.15 13.50
C PRO A 23 -10.33 -0.15 14.29
N LEU A 24 -9.36 -0.19 15.24
CA LEU A 24 -9.09 -1.36 16.07
C LEU A 24 -10.09 -1.52 17.23
N VAL A 25 -10.52 -0.40 17.84
CA VAL A 25 -11.36 -0.40 19.05
C VAL A 25 -12.85 -0.34 18.71
N LYS A 26 -13.25 0.47 17.73
CA LYS A 26 -14.64 0.69 17.31
C LYS A 26 -14.72 0.85 15.77
N GLY A 27 -14.40 -0.20 15.02
CA GLY A 27 -14.33 -0.17 13.55
C GLY A 27 -15.63 0.32 12.89
N GLU A 28 -16.79 -0.21 13.28
CA GLU A 28 -18.08 0.18 12.69
C GLU A 28 -18.44 1.66 12.93
N TRP A 29 -18.12 2.17 14.11
CA TRP A 29 -18.32 3.58 14.42
C TRP A 29 -17.37 4.47 13.62
N TRP A 30 -16.13 4.04 13.49
CA TRP A 30 -15.12 4.76 12.71
C TRP A 30 -15.51 4.87 11.24
N ASP A 31 -15.96 3.78 10.63
CA ASP A 31 -16.36 3.76 9.23
C ASP A 31 -17.49 4.73 8.91
N LYS A 32 -18.42 4.93 9.85
CA LYS A 32 -19.53 5.88 9.73
C LYS A 32 -19.11 7.34 10.01
N ASN A 33 -18.16 7.57 10.93
CA ASN A 33 -17.86 8.90 11.45
C ASN A 33 -16.47 9.45 11.09
N LYS A 34 -15.67 8.69 10.30
CA LYS A 34 -14.32 9.14 9.90
C LYS A 34 -14.29 10.51 9.24
N GLY A 35 -15.30 10.84 8.43
CA GLY A 35 -15.40 12.15 7.78
C GLY A 35 -15.55 13.30 8.80
N TRP A 36 -16.35 13.09 9.84
CA TRP A 36 -16.50 14.08 10.92
C TRP A 36 -15.22 14.23 11.74
N ALA A 37 -14.53 13.13 12.03
CA ALA A 37 -13.25 13.18 12.73
C ALA A 37 -12.21 13.99 11.94
N VAL A 38 -12.07 13.73 10.63
CA VAL A 38 -11.18 14.50 9.75
C VAL A 38 -11.56 15.98 9.74
N LEU A 39 -12.84 16.31 9.62
CA LEU A 39 -13.33 17.68 9.57
C LEU A 39 -13.03 18.42 10.89
N ILE A 40 -13.28 17.81 12.04
CA ILE A 40 -13.03 18.41 13.36
C ILE A 40 -11.53 18.70 13.53
N TRP A 41 -10.65 17.75 13.24
CA TRP A 41 -9.21 17.93 13.37
C TRP A 41 -8.67 18.96 12.36
N SER A 42 -9.23 19.02 11.14
CA SER A 42 -8.89 20.06 10.16
C SER A 42 -9.29 21.45 10.64
N LEU A 43 -10.49 21.61 11.19
CA LEU A 43 -10.93 22.90 11.76
C LEU A 43 -10.11 23.31 12.98
N LEU A 44 -9.72 22.36 13.84
CA LEU A 44 -8.82 22.59 14.96
C LEU A 44 -7.43 23.11 14.53
N PHE A 45 -7.00 22.81 13.32
CA PHE A 45 -5.79 23.38 12.73
C PHE A 45 -6.06 24.72 12.05
N ILE A 46 -7.09 24.81 11.18
CA ILE A 46 -7.35 25.98 10.32
C ILE A 46 -7.74 27.19 11.16
N ILE A 47 -8.58 27.03 12.19
CA ILE A 47 -9.06 28.17 12.99
C ILE A 47 -7.91 28.88 13.72
N PRO A 48 -7.06 28.22 14.51
CA PRO A 48 -5.93 28.87 15.16
C PRO A 48 -4.89 29.43 14.16
N PHE A 49 -4.72 28.78 13.02
CA PHE A 49 -3.86 29.24 11.95
C PHE A 49 -4.37 30.56 11.36
N ALA A 50 -5.68 30.64 11.07
CA ALA A 50 -6.33 31.84 10.56
C ALA A 50 -6.30 33.03 11.56
N VAL A 51 -6.46 32.74 12.84
CA VAL A 51 -6.35 33.76 13.89
C VAL A 51 -4.95 34.35 14.00
N LYS A 52 -3.92 33.51 13.78
CA LYS A 52 -2.52 33.90 13.92
C LYS A 52 -1.94 34.58 12.69
N TYR A 53 -2.26 34.09 11.49
CA TYR A 53 -1.65 34.53 10.23
C TYR A 53 -2.62 35.32 9.34
N GLY A 54 -3.90 35.39 9.70
CA GLY A 54 -4.92 36.08 8.93
C GLY A 54 -5.67 35.18 7.97
N ALA A 55 -6.93 35.53 7.69
CA ALA A 55 -7.83 34.71 6.86
C ALA A 55 -7.37 34.61 5.39
N GLY A 56 -6.78 35.67 4.85
CA GLY A 56 -6.28 35.68 3.47
C GLY A 56 -5.12 34.72 3.24
N GLU A 57 -4.10 34.80 4.10
CA GLU A 57 -2.92 33.91 4.01
C GLU A 57 -3.28 32.44 4.28
N THR A 58 -4.25 32.23 5.18
CA THR A 58 -4.80 30.88 5.45
C THR A 58 -5.52 30.31 4.23
N ALA A 59 -6.38 31.11 3.59
CA ALA A 59 -7.11 30.66 2.40
C ALA A 59 -6.15 30.34 1.24
N GLU A 60 -5.13 31.14 1.03
CA GLU A 60 -4.10 30.90 0.02
C GLU A 60 -3.32 29.59 0.31
N THR A 61 -2.86 29.40 1.55
CA THR A 61 -2.14 28.19 1.96
C THR A 61 -3.01 26.93 1.83
N VAL A 62 -4.29 26.99 2.19
CA VAL A 62 -5.21 25.87 2.05
C VAL A 62 -5.48 25.57 0.58
N LEU A 63 -5.64 26.60 -0.25
CA LEU A 63 -5.84 26.44 -1.69
C LEU A 63 -4.61 25.83 -2.35
N GLU A 64 -3.42 26.30 -2.01
CA GLU A 64 -2.16 25.72 -2.47
C GLU A 64 -2.04 24.24 -2.11
N CYS A 65 -2.35 23.87 -0.88
CA CYS A 65 -2.34 22.48 -0.43
C CYS A 65 -3.36 21.62 -1.21
N ILE A 66 -4.56 22.13 -1.47
CA ILE A 66 -5.57 21.40 -2.24
C ILE A 66 -5.15 21.24 -3.71
N VAL A 67 -4.65 22.30 -4.34
CA VAL A 67 -4.34 22.28 -5.78
C VAL A 67 -3.01 21.59 -6.06
N ASN A 68 -1.95 21.98 -5.36
CA ASN A 68 -0.61 21.50 -5.65
C ASN A 68 -0.30 20.14 -5.04
N ASP A 69 -0.76 19.89 -3.80
CA ASP A 69 -0.47 18.61 -3.13
C ASP A 69 -1.57 17.58 -3.40
N TYR A 70 -2.82 17.89 -3.03
CA TYR A 70 -3.91 16.92 -3.06
C TYR A 70 -4.35 16.57 -4.48
N LEU A 71 -4.66 17.56 -5.32
CA LEU A 71 -5.16 17.32 -6.68
C LEU A 71 -4.09 16.63 -7.54
N SER A 72 -2.85 17.07 -7.47
CA SER A 72 -1.73 16.44 -8.19
C SER A 72 -1.53 14.98 -7.77
N PHE A 73 -1.65 14.69 -6.47
CA PHE A 73 -1.57 13.34 -5.94
C PHE A 73 -2.73 12.45 -6.42
N ILE A 74 -3.98 12.96 -6.41
CA ILE A 74 -5.15 12.22 -6.89
C ILE A 74 -5.06 11.93 -8.39
N VAL A 75 -4.66 12.92 -9.19
CA VAL A 75 -4.49 12.74 -10.65
C VAL A 75 -3.45 11.66 -10.95
N LEU A 76 -2.33 11.66 -10.21
CA LEU A 76 -1.30 10.65 -10.39
C LEU A 76 -1.77 9.26 -9.97
N LEU A 77 -2.44 9.12 -8.81
CA LEU A 77 -3.03 7.84 -8.39
C LEU A 77 -4.05 7.33 -9.39
N PHE A 78 -4.90 8.21 -9.91
CA PHE A 78 -5.89 7.87 -10.94
C PHE A 78 -5.21 7.37 -12.22
N GLY A 79 -4.15 8.05 -12.68
CA GLY A 79 -3.36 7.61 -13.82
C GLY A 79 -2.73 6.23 -13.63
N LEU A 80 -2.11 5.99 -12.47
CA LEU A 80 -1.55 4.68 -12.12
C LEU A 80 -2.63 3.59 -12.06
N PHE A 81 -3.80 3.91 -11.50
CA PHE A 81 -4.94 3.00 -11.43
C PHE A 81 -5.46 2.63 -12.82
N CYS A 82 -5.62 3.60 -13.71
CA CYS A 82 -6.07 3.39 -15.09
C CYS A 82 -5.10 2.50 -15.88
N VAL A 83 -3.80 2.71 -15.73
CA VAL A 83 -2.78 1.91 -16.42
C VAL A 83 -2.75 0.47 -15.91
N SER A 84 -2.75 0.29 -14.60
CA SER A 84 -2.64 -1.04 -13.98
C SER A 84 -3.92 -1.87 -14.06
N GLY A 85 -5.09 -1.23 -14.11
CA GLY A 85 -6.39 -1.92 -14.16
C GLY A 85 -6.68 -2.67 -15.47
N ASN A 86 -5.97 -2.35 -16.55
CA ASN A 86 -6.16 -2.96 -17.87
C ASN A 86 -5.22 -4.14 -18.16
N ILE A 87 -4.30 -4.48 -17.26
CA ILE A 87 -3.37 -5.59 -17.44
C ILE A 87 -3.95 -6.82 -16.76
N ASN A 88 -4.33 -7.82 -17.54
CA ASN A 88 -4.71 -9.14 -17.05
C ASN A 88 -3.58 -10.13 -17.34
N LEU A 89 -3.12 -10.82 -16.30
CA LEU A 89 -2.23 -11.97 -16.46
C LEU A 89 -3.08 -13.24 -16.51
N GLU A 90 -3.21 -13.82 -17.68
CA GLU A 90 -3.84 -15.12 -17.89
C GLU A 90 -2.75 -16.18 -17.96
N GLY A 91 -2.89 -17.25 -17.20
CA GLY A 91 -1.96 -18.36 -17.23
C GLY A 91 -2.44 -19.53 -16.37
N ASP A 92 -2.35 -20.75 -16.92
CA ASP A 92 -2.70 -21.99 -16.23
C ASP A 92 -1.61 -22.41 -15.23
N PHE A 93 -1.33 -21.54 -14.27
CA PHE A 93 -0.35 -21.82 -13.24
C PHE A 93 -0.98 -22.49 -12.03
N VAL A 94 -0.43 -23.60 -11.62
CA VAL A 94 -0.80 -24.29 -10.38
C VAL A 94 -0.02 -23.71 -9.21
N GLY A 95 -0.71 -23.29 -8.17
CA GLY A 95 -0.11 -22.76 -6.95
C GLY A 95 0.71 -23.81 -6.21
N SER A 96 2.02 -23.75 -6.39
CA SER A 96 3.01 -24.52 -5.66
C SER A 96 3.89 -23.59 -4.80
N PRO A 97 4.57 -24.08 -3.75
CA PRO A 97 5.40 -23.23 -2.92
C PRO A 97 6.48 -22.46 -3.68
N ARG A 98 7.05 -23.09 -4.71
CA ARG A 98 8.06 -22.44 -5.57
C ARG A 98 7.47 -21.36 -6.46
N MET A 99 6.31 -21.64 -7.08
CA MET A 99 5.60 -20.67 -7.93
C MET A 99 5.12 -19.46 -7.11
N ASN A 100 4.50 -19.72 -5.96
CA ASN A 100 4.04 -18.65 -5.06
C ASN A 100 5.22 -17.76 -4.61
N THR A 101 6.34 -18.37 -4.20
CA THR A 101 7.55 -17.62 -3.80
C THR A 101 8.13 -16.81 -4.96
N GLY A 102 8.21 -17.41 -6.15
CA GLY A 102 8.69 -16.72 -7.36
C GLY A 102 7.80 -15.53 -7.74
N LEU A 103 6.48 -15.72 -7.71
CA LEU A 103 5.52 -14.65 -8.02
C LEU A 103 5.57 -13.52 -7.00
N LEU A 104 5.74 -13.84 -5.71
CA LEU A 104 5.94 -12.83 -4.66
C LEU A 104 7.23 -12.05 -4.86
N ALA A 105 8.33 -12.74 -5.23
CA ALA A 105 9.61 -12.08 -5.50
C ALA A 105 9.53 -11.13 -6.71
N ILE A 106 9.00 -11.62 -7.83
CA ILE A 106 8.83 -10.80 -9.05
C ILE A 106 7.87 -9.64 -8.76
N GLY A 107 6.75 -9.91 -8.10
CA GLY A 107 5.76 -8.89 -7.75
C GLY A 107 6.32 -7.80 -6.85
N THR A 108 7.21 -8.15 -5.90
CA THR A 108 7.87 -7.18 -5.02
C THR A 108 8.75 -6.21 -5.83
N LEU A 109 9.53 -6.72 -6.79
CA LEU A 109 10.34 -5.89 -7.67
C LEU A 109 9.49 -5.05 -8.62
N LEU A 110 8.42 -5.65 -9.16
CA LEU A 110 7.49 -4.97 -10.06
C LEU A 110 6.77 -3.80 -9.35
N SER A 111 6.46 -3.93 -8.07
CA SER A 111 5.84 -2.87 -7.25
C SER A 111 6.67 -1.60 -7.22
N SER A 112 7.99 -1.70 -7.27
CA SER A 112 8.87 -0.53 -7.35
C SER A 112 8.77 0.22 -8.70
N CYS A 113 8.33 -0.47 -9.77
CA CYS A 113 8.23 0.11 -11.11
C CYS A 113 6.84 0.69 -11.41
N ILE A 114 5.77 -0.04 -11.07
CA ILE A 114 4.38 0.31 -11.42
C ILE A 114 3.54 0.71 -10.21
N GLY A 115 4.17 0.86 -9.05
CA GLY A 115 3.50 1.15 -7.79
C GLY A 115 2.91 -0.08 -7.10
N THR A 116 2.81 0.01 -5.77
CA THR A 116 2.25 -1.07 -4.93
C THR A 116 0.81 -1.39 -5.30
N THR A 117 -0.01 -0.36 -5.57
CA THR A 117 -1.41 -0.53 -5.97
C THR A 117 -1.52 -1.24 -7.32
N GLY A 118 -0.72 -0.82 -8.32
CA GLY A 118 -0.70 -1.41 -9.65
C GLY A 118 -0.26 -2.87 -9.64
N ALA A 119 0.85 -3.17 -8.98
CA ALA A 119 1.35 -4.53 -8.83
C ALA A 119 0.38 -5.44 -8.07
N SER A 120 -0.26 -4.90 -7.01
CA SER A 120 -1.26 -5.64 -6.24
C SER A 120 -2.48 -5.99 -7.08
N MET A 121 -3.03 -5.05 -7.84
CA MET A 121 -4.18 -5.29 -8.71
C MET A 121 -3.87 -6.31 -9.79
N LEU A 122 -2.68 -6.23 -10.37
CA LEU A 122 -2.23 -7.14 -11.40
C LEU A 122 -2.08 -8.59 -10.89
N LEU A 123 -1.53 -8.76 -9.70
CA LEU A 123 -1.09 -10.06 -9.20
C LEU A 123 -2.05 -10.75 -8.23
N VAL A 124 -2.99 -10.00 -7.60
CA VAL A 124 -3.90 -10.58 -6.60
C VAL A 124 -4.83 -11.63 -7.18
N ARG A 125 -5.39 -11.38 -8.37
CA ARG A 125 -6.29 -12.33 -9.04
C ARG A 125 -5.59 -13.63 -9.42
N PRO A 126 -4.47 -13.61 -10.18
CA PRO A 126 -3.69 -14.81 -10.46
C PRO A 126 -3.28 -15.56 -9.19
N MET A 127 -2.84 -14.85 -8.14
CA MET A 127 -2.43 -15.46 -6.88
C MET A 127 -3.59 -16.20 -6.19
N ILE A 128 -4.79 -15.64 -6.20
CA ILE A 128 -6.00 -16.29 -5.63
C ILE A 128 -6.41 -17.49 -6.48
N GLN A 129 -6.44 -17.34 -7.82
CA GLN A 129 -6.90 -18.37 -8.75
C GLN A 129 -6.01 -19.60 -8.72
N MET A 130 -4.67 -19.43 -8.86
CA MET A 130 -3.73 -20.54 -8.84
C MET A 130 -3.71 -21.32 -7.50
N ASN A 131 -4.15 -20.69 -6.41
CA ASN A 131 -4.27 -21.32 -5.09
C ASN A 131 -5.72 -21.63 -4.68
N SER A 132 -6.69 -21.58 -5.61
CA SER A 132 -8.12 -21.81 -5.32
C SER A 132 -8.38 -23.21 -4.75
N TRP A 133 -7.66 -24.22 -5.20
CA TRP A 133 -7.75 -25.61 -4.78
C TRP A 133 -7.26 -25.85 -3.34
N ARG A 134 -6.50 -24.91 -2.75
CA ARG A 134 -5.92 -25.03 -1.42
C ARG A 134 -6.89 -24.60 -0.31
N ARG A 135 -6.94 -25.35 0.78
CA ARG A 135 -7.71 -24.99 1.98
C ARG A 135 -6.98 -23.94 2.81
N ASN A 136 -5.67 -24.11 3.01
CA ASN A 136 -4.86 -23.22 3.84
C ASN A 136 -4.10 -22.20 2.99
N LYS A 137 -4.76 -21.10 2.63
CA LYS A 137 -4.21 -20.05 1.74
C LYS A 137 -4.09 -18.66 2.36
N SER A 138 -4.56 -18.45 3.59
CA SER A 138 -4.56 -17.13 4.23
C SER A 138 -3.15 -16.54 4.36
N HIS A 139 -2.15 -17.37 4.66
CA HIS A 139 -0.76 -16.93 4.76
C HIS A 139 -0.22 -16.36 3.44
N ILE A 140 -0.68 -16.86 2.28
CA ILE A 140 -0.29 -16.36 0.97
C ILE A 140 -0.69 -14.89 0.82
N MET A 141 -1.94 -14.55 1.22
CA MET A 141 -2.43 -13.17 1.16
C MET A 141 -1.70 -12.25 2.15
N VAL A 142 -1.38 -12.75 3.34
CA VAL A 142 -0.63 -11.98 4.34
C VAL A 142 0.75 -11.60 3.79
N PHE A 143 1.50 -12.56 3.25
CA PHE A 143 2.82 -12.29 2.66
C PHE A 143 2.73 -11.48 1.37
N PHE A 144 1.66 -11.62 0.60
CA PHE A 144 1.38 -10.77 -0.56
C PHE A 144 1.28 -9.30 -0.15
N ILE A 145 0.53 -9.01 0.91
CA ILE A 145 0.39 -7.65 1.43
C ILE A 145 1.74 -7.11 1.93
N PHE A 146 2.49 -7.89 2.68
CA PHE A 146 3.79 -7.43 3.19
C PHE A 146 4.80 -7.16 2.08
N LEU A 147 4.90 -8.06 1.11
CA LEU A 147 5.90 -7.99 0.05
C LEU A 147 5.50 -7.05 -1.08
N ILE A 148 4.35 -7.30 -1.72
CA ILE A 148 3.95 -6.59 -2.94
C ILE A 148 3.23 -5.29 -2.62
N SER A 149 2.22 -5.34 -1.74
CA SER A 149 1.37 -4.17 -1.48
C SER A 149 2.02 -3.12 -0.56
N ASN A 150 3.12 -3.47 0.12
CA ASN A 150 3.78 -2.58 1.06
C ASN A 150 5.27 -2.41 0.73
N MET A 151 6.11 -3.39 1.07
CA MET A 151 7.56 -3.25 1.01
C MET A 151 8.08 -3.03 -0.43
N GLY A 152 7.43 -3.62 -1.42
CA GLY A 152 7.87 -3.58 -2.82
C GLY A 152 7.95 -2.17 -3.42
N GLY A 153 7.20 -1.21 -2.90
CA GLY A 153 7.17 0.17 -3.42
C GLY A 153 8.34 1.06 -3.01
N CYS A 154 9.23 0.61 -2.14
CA CYS A 154 10.20 1.49 -1.48
C CYS A 154 11.37 1.99 -2.35
N LEU A 155 11.59 1.45 -3.56
CA LEU A 155 12.76 1.79 -4.38
C LEU A 155 12.58 3.02 -5.26
N THR A 156 11.36 3.40 -5.57
CA THR A 156 11.11 4.56 -6.43
C THR A 156 9.99 5.45 -5.87
N PRO A 157 10.01 6.73 -6.17
CA PRO A 157 8.91 7.64 -5.82
C PRO A 157 7.55 7.25 -6.40
N ILE A 158 7.52 6.53 -7.52
CA ILE A 158 6.28 6.03 -8.14
C ILE A 158 5.76 4.80 -7.37
N GLY A 159 6.64 4.07 -6.69
CA GLY A 159 6.32 2.86 -5.98
C GLY A 159 5.43 3.07 -4.77
N ASP A 160 5.61 4.17 -4.06
CA ASP A 160 4.91 4.44 -2.81
C ASP A 160 4.54 5.92 -2.66
N PRO A 161 3.26 6.26 -2.36
CA PRO A 161 2.77 7.62 -2.24
C PRO A 161 3.59 8.55 -1.33
N PRO A 162 4.05 8.14 -0.13
CA PRO A 162 4.92 8.98 0.69
C PRO A 162 6.26 9.35 0.03
N LEU A 163 6.85 8.43 -0.74
CA LEU A 163 8.10 8.72 -1.47
C LEU A 163 7.85 9.70 -2.61
N LEU A 164 6.69 9.61 -3.27
CA LEU A 164 6.27 10.57 -4.28
C LEU A 164 6.14 11.98 -3.69
N MET A 165 5.50 12.11 -2.54
CA MET A 165 5.38 13.41 -1.86
C MET A 165 6.76 13.98 -1.50
N GLY A 166 7.70 13.12 -1.07
CA GLY A 166 9.09 13.52 -0.85
C GLY A 166 9.76 14.03 -2.14
N PHE A 167 9.55 13.34 -3.26
CA PHE A 167 10.06 13.74 -4.57
C PHE A 167 9.50 15.10 -5.02
N MET A 168 8.20 15.31 -4.89
CA MET A 168 7.55 16.60 -5.20
C MET A 168 8.07 17.75 -4.33
N ARG A 169 8.58 17.45 -3.13
CA ARG A 169 9.21 18.41 -2.21
C ARG A 169 10.73 18.55 -2.40
N GLY A 170 11.27 18.05 -3.51
CA GLY A 170 12.67 18.25 -3.91
C GLY A 170 13.65 17.14 -3.48
N VAL A 171 13.18 16.00 -2.96
CA VAL A 171 14.03 14.84 -2.74
C VAL A 171 14.40 14.22 -4.09
N PRO A 172 15.69 13.95 -4.39
CA PRO A 172 16.09 13.37 -5.66
C PRO A 172 15.42 12.00 -5.91
N PHE A 173 15.01 11.72 -7.15
CA PHE A 173 14.39 10.45 -7.54
C PHE A 173 15.22 9.23 -7.12
N THR A 174 16.52 9.32 -7.29
CA THR A 174 17.47 8.23 -7.00
C THR A 174 17.76 8.05 -5.52
N TRP A 175 17.26 8.92 -4.64
CA TRP A 175 17.51 8.81 -3.20
C TRP A 175 16.97 7.50 -2.62
N SER A 176 15.79 7.09 -3.05
CA SER A 176 15.13 5.86 -2.60
C SER A 176 15.86 4.58 -3.02
N LEU A 177 16.67 4.62 -4.08
CA LEU A 177 17.50 3.48 -4.48
C LEU A 177 18.53 3.08 -3.39
N ARG A 178 18.85 3.96 -2.47
CA ARG A 178 19.68 3.64 -1.29
C ARG A 178 19.03 2.59 -0.39
N LEU A 179 17.72 2.42 -0.48
CA LEU A 179 16.97 1.40 0.27
C LEU A 179 17.08 0.00 -0.35
N PHE A 180 17.71 -0.13 -1.53
CA PHE A 180 17.86 -1.41 -2.22
C PHE A 180 18.46 -2.55 -1.34
N PRO A 181 19.56 -2.33 -0.60
CA PRO A 181 20.09 -3.38 0.28
C PRO A 181 19.12 -3.79 1.38
N VAL A 182 18.37 -2.82 1.93
CA VAL A 182 17.36 -3.06 2.97
C VAL A 182 16.20 -3.86 2.40
N LEU A 183 15.73 -3.52 1.18
CA LEU A 183 14.68 -4.26 0.49
C LEU A 183 15.11 -5.72 0.26
N ILE A 184 16.29 -5.95 -0.31
CA ILE A 184 16.78 -7.30 -0.59
C ILE A 184 16.90 -8.12 0.68
N PHE A 185 17.47 -7.55 1.74
CA PHE A 185 17.60 -8.23 3.03
C PHE A 185 16.24 -8.68 3.59
N ASN A 186 15.27 -7.76 3.66
CA ASN A 186 13.93 -8.08 4.14
C ASN A 186 13.20 -9.06 3.21
N MET A 187 13.32 -8.88 1.89
CA MET A 187 12.72 -9.76 0.90
C MET A 187 13.23 -11.20 1.05
N VAL A 188 14.54 -11.40 1.22
CA VAL A 188 15.13 -12.74 1.41
C VAL A 188 14.58 -13.38 2.69
N ILE A 189 14.53 -12.65 3.79
CA ILE A 189 13.99 -13.18 5.06
C ILE A 189 12.52 -13.57 4.89
N LEU A 190 11.68 -12.66 4.38
CA LEU A 190 10.25 -12.89 4.27
C LEU A 190 9.93 -14.03 3.28
N LEU A 191 10.60 -14.08 2.13
CA LEU A 191 10.41 -15.15 1.16
C LEU A 191 10.88 -16.51 1.70
N THR A 192 11.96 -16.52 2.48
CA THR A 192 12.44 -17.76 3.13
C THR A 192 11.40 -18.27 4.15
N VAL A 193 10.92 -17.39 5.04
CA VAL A 193 9.89 -17.74 6.03
C VAL A 193 8.61 -18.19 5.31
N PHE A 194 8.18 -17.44 4.29
CA PHE A 194 7.02 -17.79 3.46
C PHE A 194 7.16 -19.17 2.85
N TYR A 195 8.30 -19.47 2.22
CA TYR A 195 8.53 -20.76 1.55
C TYR A 195 8.38 -21.94 2.50
N PHE A 196 8.92 -21.84 3.72
CA PHE A 196 8.78 -22.92 4.71
C PHE A 196 7.34 -23.07 5.21
N ILE A 197 6.63 -21.97 5.47
CA ILE A 197 5.23 -21.99 5.89
C ILE A 197 4.36 -22.56 4.76
N ASP A 198 4.53 -22.07 3.54
CA ASP A 198 3.75 -22.51 2.38
C ASP A 198 4.01 -23.97 2.02
N ARG A 199 5.27 -24.42 2.08
CA ARG A 199 5.63 -25.83 1.89
C ARG A 199 4.97 -26.75 2.91
N ARG A 200 4.87 -26.32 4.18
CA ARG A 200 4.19 -27.08 5.23
C ARG A 200 2.68 -27.15 4.99
N ALA A 201 2.07 -26.02 4.63
CA ALA A 201 0.64 -25.93 4.30
C ALA A 201 0.31 -26.78 3.06
N TYR A 202 1.12 -26.68 2.00
CA TYR A 202 0.98 -27.45 0.77
C TYR A 202 1.00 -28.98 1.02
N ARG A 203 1.95 -29.46 1.84
CA ARG A 203 2.02 -30.88 2.23
C ARG A 203 0.78 -31.35 2.99
N ARG A 204 0.21 -30.51 3.85
CA ARG A 204 -1.02 -30.81 4.57
C ARG A 204 -2.21 -30.91 3.64
N ASP A 205 -2.34 -29.98 2.68
CA ASP A 205 -3.43 -29.94 1.72
C ASP A 205 -3.39 -31.21 0.84
N ILE A 206 -2.21 -31.64 0.37
CA ILE A 206 -2.04 -32.91 -0.38
C ILE A 206 -2.39 -34.13 0.50
N ALA A 207 -1.98 -34.16 1.75
CA ALA A 207 -2.30 -35.27 2.67
C ALA A 207 -3.82 -35.39 2.94
N LEU A 208 -4.57 -34.29 2.80
CA LEU A 208 -6.03 -34.25 2.86
C LEU A 208 -6.70 -34.69 1.54
N GLY A 209 -5.94 -35.12 0.53
CA GLY A 209 -6.47 -35.56 -0.76
C GLY A 209 -6.81 -34.45 -1.73
N MET A 210 -6.48 -33.19 -1.40
CA MET A 210 -6.68 -32.06 -2.31
C MET A 210 -5.70 -32.13 -3.48
N ARG A 211 -6.22 -32.02 -4.69
CA ARG A 211 -5.41 -32.02 -5.92
C ARG A 211 -5.58 -30.72 -6.67
N PRO A 212 -4.52 -30.22 -7.32
CA PRO A 212 -4.62 -29.09 -8.23
C PRO A 212 -5.61 -29.43 -9.35
N ASP A 213 -6.64 -28.60 -9.52
CA ASP A 213 -7.58 -28.75 -10.62
C ASP A 213 -7.02 -27.99 -11.83
N ILE A 214 -6.41 -28.74 -12.75
CA ILE A 214 -5.83 -28.19 -13.99
C ILE A 214 -6.93 -27.93 -15.04
N SER A 215 -8.18 -28.38 -14.79
CA SER A 215 -9.24 -28.42 -15.78
C SER A 215 -10.12 -27.16 -15.86
N ARG A 216 -9.88 -26.15 -15.03
CA ARG A 216 -10.62 -24.89 -15.10
C ARG A 216 -9.79 -23.83 -15.81
N PRO A 217 -10.07 -23.55 -17.11
CA PRO A 217 -9.49 -22.36 -17.73
C PRO A 217 -9.96 -21.14 -16.96
N THR A 218 -9.04 -20.24 -16.69
CA THR A 218 -9.31 -18.94 -16.07
C THR A 218 -10.09 -18.10 -17.09
N THR A 219 -11.42 -18.12 -17.02
CA THR A 219 -12.28 -17.13 -17.70
C THR A 219 -12.41 -15.86 -16.86
#